data_507c9d2fc1575868c72c56add9f3a1c7
#
_entry.id   507c9d2fc1575868c72c56add9f3a1c7
#
_cell.length_a   1.000
_cell.length_b   1.000
_cell.length_c   1.000
_cell.angle_alpha   90.00
_cell.angle_beta   90.00
_cell.angle_gamma   90.00
#
_symmetry.space_group_name_H-M   'P 1'
#
loop_
_entity.id
_entity.type
_entity.pdbx_description
1 polymer ?
#
loop_
_entity_poly.entity_id
_entity_poly.type
_entity_poly.pdbx_seq_one_letter_code
_entity_poly.pdbx_strand_id
1 'polypeptide(L)'
;SSNLQESGQAFFESRPVKHRGVLVLSTDKGLCGALNANLFRVVNEVDASAKFVAVGKRATQYLSRTRRDLLADFTVSDRAPFSEVRKVVEFLLHQYLEENFDTVEVAYTSFVNTLQQEPEIVQLLPFSDLETMLATLHARFGSPDDEIAKDSREILFEPGRGEILADLASLYVKQEIYQLILESQASEHSARMVAMKNATDNAGNLVDDLTLQYNRARQAAITQEIIELSAAAFTDGA
;
A
#
# COMPACT_ATOMS: atom_id res chain seq x y z
N SER A 1 32.55 1.70 16.96
CA SER A 1 33.05 1.94 15.58
C SER A 1 33.02 0.66 14.73
N SER A 2 33.45 -0.51 15.26
CA SER A 2 33.46 -1.77 14.48
C SER A 2 32.05 -2.22 14.04
N ASN A 3 31.06 -2.12 14.91
CA ASN A 3 29.67 -2.55 14.59
C ASN A 3 29.00 -1.71 13.48
N LEU A 4 29.38 -0.46 13.32
CA LEU A 4 28.82 0.41 12.26
C LEU A 4 29.42 0.11 10.88
N GLN A 5 30.71 -0.25 10.82
CA GLN A 5 31.33 -0.67 9.56
C GLN A 5 30.78 -2.03 9.08
N GLU A 6 30.60 -2.97 9.99
CA GLU A 6 29.97 -4.27 9.69
C GLU A 6 28.52 -4.11 9.23
N SER A 7 27.76 -3.19 9.88
CA SER A 7 26.38 -2.89 9.46
C SER A 7 26.29 -2.29 8.05
N GLY A 8 27.25 -1.42 7.68
CA GLY A 8 27.29 -0.82 6.34
C GLY A 8 27.51 -1.85 5.23
N GLN A 9 28.40 -2.80 5.45
CA GLN A 9 28.66 -3.89 4.51
C GLN A 9 27.47 -4.85 4.41
N ALA A 10 26.76 -5.10 5.52
CA ALA A 10 25.61 -6.00 5.54
C ALA A 10 24.48 -5.58 4.56
N PHE A 11 24.30 -4.29 4.29
CA PHE A 11 23.29 -3.81 3.34
C PHE A 11 23.60 -4.14 1.88
N PHE A 12 24.85 -4.39 1.54
CA PHE A 12 25.32 -4.71 0.19
C PHE A 12 25.72 -6.17 0.04
N GLU A 13 25.75 -6.93 1.11
CA GLU A 13 26.13 -8.33 1.10
C GLU A 13 24.98 -9.22 0.62
N SER A 14 25.17 -9.87 -0.53
CA SER A 14 24.21 -10.86 -1.03
C SER A 14 24.39 -12.17 -0.29
N ARG A 15 23.41 -12.54 0.51
CA ARG A 15 23.37 -13.81 1.27
C ARG A 15 22.50 -14.84 0.55
N PRO A 16 22.75 -16.16 0.77
CA PRO A 16 21.80 -17.16 0.30
C PRO A 16 20.45 -16.97 0.99
N VAL A 17 19.41 -16.74 0.19
CA VAL A 17 18.06 -16.44 0.70
C VAL A 17 17.42 -17.69 1.31
N LYS A 18 17.33 -17.73 2.63
CA LYS A 18 16.61 -18.76 3.40
C LYS A 18 15.32 -18.18 4.00
N HIS A 19 15.37 -16.94 4.47
CA HIS A 19 14.27 -16.27 5.13
C HIS A 19 13.96 -14.93 4.43
N ARG A 20 12.93 -14.92 3.61
CA ARG A 20 12.43 -13.69 2.98
C ARG A 20 11.60 -12.91 3.98
N GLY A 21 11.92 -11.64 4.21
CA GLY A 21 11.12 -10.71 4.97
C GLY A 21 10.26 -9.87 4.04
N VAL A 22 8.94 -9.90 4.19
CA VAL A 22 8.00 -9.20 3.31
C VAL A 22 7.14 -8.24 4.14
N LEU A 23 7.30 -6.94 3.89
CA LEU A 23 6.42 -5.91 4.41
C LEU A 23 5.21 -5.77 3.49
N VAL A 24 4.00 -5.91 4.02
CA VAL A 24 2.75 -5.77 3.26
C VAL A 24 2.05 -4.49 3.65
N LEU A 25 1.94 -3.56 2.71
CA LEU A 25 1.25 -2.28 2.90
C LEU A 25 -0.20 -2.38 2.41
N SER A 26 -1.15 -2.40 3.34
CA SER A 26 -2.57 -2.50 3.03
C SER A 26 -3.39 -1.41 3.71
N THR A 27 -4.66 -1.36 3.40
CA THR A 27 -5.58 -0.40 3.99
C THR A 27 -6.08 -0.83 5.37
N ASP A 28 -6.42 0.14 6.21
CA ASP A 28 -7.15 -0.11 7.46
C ASP A 28 -8.65 -0.28 7.22
N LYS A 29 -9.20 0.48 6.27
CA LYS A 29 -10.63 0.55 5.96
C LYS A 29 -10.93 -0.15 4.63
N GLY A 30 -12.18 -0.51 4.42
CA GLY A 30 -12.66 -1.06 3.15
C GLY A 30 -13.14 0.03 2.18
N LEU A 31 -14.00 -0.40 1.25
CA LEU A 31 -14.66 0.45 0.25
C LEU A 31 -13.70 1.08 -0.76
N CYS A 32 -12.57 0.41 -1.00
CA CYS A 32 -11.55 0.78 -1.97
C CYS A 32 -11.54 -0.17 -3.19
N GLY A 33 -12.69 -0.71 -3.56
CA GLY A 33 -12.82 -1.63 -4.68
C GLY A 33 -11.98 -2.90 -4.52
N ALA A 34 -11.27 -3.29 -5.57
CA ALA A 34 -10.44 -4.49 -5.61
C ALA A 34 -8.99 -4.29 -5.11
N LEU A 35 -8.62 -3.11 -4.60
CA LEU A 35 -7.26 -2.75 -4.25
C LEU A 35 -6.56 -3.81 -3.39
N ASN A 36 -7.15 -4.14 -2.22
CA ASN A 36 -6.56 -5.14 -1.33
C ASN A 36 -6.60 -6.56 -1.91
N ALA A 37 -7.64 -6.90 -2.68
CA ALA A 37 -7.74 -8.21 -3.31
C ALA A 37 -6.63 -8.43 -4.34
N ASN A 38 -6.31 -7.41 -5.12
CA ASN A 38 -5.23 -7.43 -6.09
C ASN A 38 -3.86 -7.53 -5.39
N LEU A 39 -3.63 -6.74 -4.33
CA LEU A 39 -2.41 -6.82 -3.52
C LEU A 39 -2.22 -8.24 -2.93
N PHE A 40 -3.26 -8.81 -2.35
CA PHE A 40 -3.16 -10.15 -1.75
C PHE A 40 -2.97 -11.27 -2.77
N ARG A 41 -3.35 -11.06 -4.04
CA ARG A 41 -3.04 -12.01 -5.10
C ARG A 41 -1.53 -12.09 -5.33
N VAL A 42 -0.85 -10.96 -5.39
CA VAL A 42 0.61 -10.89 -5.54
C VAL A 42 1.31 -11.43 -4.28
N VAL A 43 0.82 -11.10 -3.08
CA VAL A 43 1.34 -11.65 -1.82
C VAL A 43 1.20 -13.18 -1.76
N ASN A 44 0.18 -13.76 -2.39
CA ASN A 44 0.03 -15.21 -2.45
C ASN A 44 1.09 -15.93 -3.29
N GLU A 45 1.68 -15.25 -4.25
CA GLU A 45 2.75 -15.79 -5.09
C GLU A 45 4.08 -15.89 -4.34
N VAL A 46 4.18 -15.22 -3.19
CA VAL A 46 5.36 -15.30 -2.31
C VAL A 46 5.39 -16.65 -1.60
N ASP A 47 6.59 -17.19 -1.43
CA ASP A 47 6.82 -18.48 -0.77
C ASP A 47 6.15 -18.57 0.59
N ALA A 48 5.66 -19.78 0.93
CA ALA A 48 5.01 -20.02 2.20
C ALA A 48 5.95 -19.88 3.41
N SER A 49 7.27 -20.03 3.19
CA SER A 49 8.33 -19.89 4.21
C SER A 49 8.70 -18.44 4.50
N ALA A 50 8.20 -17.49 3.72
CA ALA A 50 8.46 -16.07 3.94
C ALA A 50 7.84 -15.60 5.27
N LYS A 51 8.54 -14.69 5.93
CA LYS A 51 8.10 -14.04 7.15
C LYS A 51 7.48 -12.68 6.79
N PHE A 52 6.34 -12.37 7.38
CA PHE A 52 5.57 -11.19 7.00
C PHE A 52 5.53 -10.16 8.11
N VAL A 53 5.57 -8.91 7.71
CA VAL A 53 5.27 -7.76 8.56
C VAL A 53 4.11 -7.00 7.90
N ALA A 54 3.07 -6.68 8.66
CA ALA A 54 1.89 -6.02 8.12
C ALA A 54 1.85 -4.54 8.51
N VAL A 55 1.48 -3.69 7.57
CA VAL A 55 0.98 -2.34 7.84
C VAL A 55 -0.46 -2.28 7.34
N GLY A 56 -1.37 -1.96 8.27
CA GLY A 56 -2.79 -1.90 8.00
C GLY A 56 -3.55 -3.18 8.35
N LYS A 57 -4.77 -2.98 8.87
CA LYS A 57 -5.62 -4.05 9.42
C LYS A 57 -5.99 -5.13 8.41
N ARG A 58 -6.11 -4.77 7.12
CA ARG A 58 -6.49 -5.73 6.08
C ARG A 58 -5.41 -6.77 5.82
N ALA A 59 -4.13 -6.37 5.83
CA ALA A 59 -3.01 -7.31 5.72
C ALA A 59 -2.93 -8.22 6.94
N THR A 60 -3.03 -7.67 8.16
CA THR A 60 -3.01 -8.45 9.40
C THR A 60 -4.10 -9.52 9.39
N GLN A 61 -5.34 -9.16 9.04
CA GLN A 61 -6.47 -10.10 8.95
C GLN A 61 -6.24 -11.17 7.87
N TYR A 62 -5.72 -10.76 6.71
CA TYR A 62 -5.48 -11.66 5.60
C TYR A 62 -4.38 -12.68 5.93
N LEU A 63 -3.22 -12.24 6.41
CA LEU A 63 -2.07 -13.07 6.76
C LEU A 63 -2.41 -14.05 7.89
N SER A 64 -3.12 -13.58 8.91
CA SER A 64 -3.58 -14.44 10.01
C SER A 64 -4.56 -15.52 9.53
N ARG A 65 -5.52 -15.16 8.67
CA ARG A 65 -6.50 -16.11 8.10
C ARG A 65 -5.84 -17.16 7.21
N THR A 66 -4.83 -16.76 6.44
CA THR A 66 -4.08 -17.66 5.54
C THR A 66 -2.96 -18.40 6.25
N ARG A 67 -2.81 -18.22 7.57
CA ARG A 67 -1.77 -18.87 8.39
C ARG A 67 -0.36 -18.63 7.87
N ARG A 68 -0.11 -17.44 7.35
CA ARG A 68 1.23 -16.99 7.00
C ARG A 68 1.99 -16.60 8.27
N ASP A 69 3.30 -16.70 8.25
CA ASP A 69 4.16 -16.35 9.41
C ASP A 69 4.21 -14.81 9.59
N LEU A 70 3.27 -14.28 10.36
CA LEU A 70 3.15 -12.85 10.66
C LEU A 70 3.94 -12.54 11.95
N LEU A 71 5.07 -11.85 11.82
CA LEU A 71 5.95 -11.50 12.93
C LEU A 71 5.48 -10.27 13.70
N ALA A 72 5.00 -9.27 12.99
CA ALA A 72 4.54 -8.00 13.57
C ALA A 72 3.50 -7.33 12.70
N ASP A 73 2.65 -6.54 13.35
CA ASP A 73 1.69 -5.65 12.68
C ASP A 73 1.81 -4.23 13.21
N PHE A 74 1.66 -3.27 12.31
CA PHE A 74 1.75 -1.85 12.59
C PHE A 74 0.54 -1.13 12.03
N THR A 75 0.16 -0.04 12.70
CA THR A 75 -0.85 0.88 12.22
C THR A 75 -0.16 2.21 11.92
N VAL A 76 -0.37 2.72 10.72
CA VAL A 76 0.10 4.04 10.29
C VAL A 76 -1.15 4.87 9.99
N SER A 77 -1.24 6.04 10.61
CA SER A 77 -2.38 6.94 10.42
C SER A 77 -2.41 7.53 9.01
N ASP A 78 -3.59 8.05 8.60
CA ASP A 78 -3.79 8.66 7.27
C ASP A 78 -2.83 9.84 6.98
N ARG A 79 -2.23 10.44 8.00
CA ARG A 79 -1.21 11.50 7.86
C ARG A 79 0.20 10.96 7.71
N ALA A 80 0.40 9.68 7.96
CA ALA A 80 1.68 8.99 7.94
C ALA A 80 2.84 9.82 8.57
N PRO A 81 2.74 10.26 9.83
CA PRO A 81 3.83 11.00 10.42
C PRO A 81 5.07 10.11 10.46
N PHE A 82 6.23 10.69 10.17
CA PHE A 82 7.48 9.93 10.10
C PHE A 82 7.79 9.14 11.39
N SER A 83 7.33 9.61 12.54
CA SER A 83 7.47 8.92 13.82
C SER A 83 6.78 7.56 13.90
N GLU A 84 5.67 7.36 13.16
CA GLU A 84 4.97 6.07 13.06
C GLU A 84 5.70 5.16 12.08
N VAL A 85 6.07 5.68 10.91
CA VAL A 85 6.80 4.95 9.88
C VAL A 85 8.17 4.50 10.37
N ARG A 86 8.85 5.34 11.14
CA ARG A 86 10.15 5.04 11.74
C ARG A 86 10.12 3.72 12.53
N LYS A 87 9.07 3.43 13.27
CA LYS A 87 8.93 2.18 14.05
C LYS A 87 8.93 0.94 13.15
N VAL A 88 8.23 1.03 12.01
CA VAL A 88 8.20 -0.04 11.01
C VAL A 88 9.59 -0.28 10.46
N VAL A 89 10.26 0.79 10.07
CA VAL A 89 11.60 0.72 9.47
C VAL A 89 12.62 0.19 10.46
N GLU A 90 12.64 0.71 11.70
CA GLU A 90 13.56 0.25 12.75
C GLU A 90 13.36 -1.25 13.04
N PHE A 91 12.11 -1.73 13.06
CA PHE A 91 11.84 -3.15 13.21
C PHE A 91 12.42 -3.98 12.04
N LEU A 92 12.17 -3.56 10.78
CA LEU A 92 12.68 -4.27 9.60
C LEU A 92 14.21 -4.30 9.54
N LEU A 93 14.85 -3.15 9.79
CA LEU A 93 16.31 -3.05 9.81
C LEU A 93 16.92 -3.92 10.93
N HIS A 94 16.31 -3.94 12.11
CA HIS A 94 16.74 -4.79 13.21
C HIS A 94 16.66 -6.28 12.84
N GLN A 95 15.53 -6.73 12.24
CA GLN A 95 15.38 -8.11 11.80
C GLN A 95 16.38 -8.48 10.70
N TYR A 96 16.71 -7.56 9.81
CA TYR A 96 17.67 -7.77 8.74
C TYR A 96 19.11 -7.86 9.28
N LEU A 97 19.49 -6.96 10.18
CA LEU A 97 20.84 -6.93 10.78
C LEU A 97 21.09 -8.11 11.72
N GLU A 98 20.05 -8.65 12.37
CA GLU A 98 20.13 -9.86 13.19
C GLU A 98 20.02 -11.16 12.37
N GLU A 99 20.05 -11.06 11.03
CA GLU A 99 20.00 -12.21 10.12
C GLU A 99 18.72 -13.05 10.22
N ASN A 100 17.66 -12.48 10.83
CA ASN A 100 16.33 -13.09 10.83
C ASN A 100 15.65 -12.99 9.46
N PHE A 101 16.06 -11.99 8.65
CA PHE A 101 15.72 -11.81 7.24
C PHE A 101 16.99 -11.75 6.39
N ASP A 102 17.02 -12.51 5.30
CA ASP A 102 18.09 -12.44 4.29
C ASP A 102 17.76 -11.40 3.21
N THR A 103 16.45 -11.14 3.00
CA THR A 103 15.95 -10.09 2.10
C THR A 103 14.85 -9.30 2.78
N VAL A 104 14.72 -8.03 2.40
CA VAL A 104 13.58 -7.18 2.77
C VAL A 104 12.88 -6.74 1.49
N GLU A 105 11.65 -7.16 1.35
CA GLU A 105 10.78 -6.84 0.23
C GLU A 105 9.55 -6.09 0.72
N VAL A 106 8.98 -5.22 -0.12
CA VAL A 106 7.76 -4.48 0.18
C VAL A 106 6.71 -4.80 -0.88
N ALA A 107 5.60 -5.37 -0.44
CA ALA A 107 4.40 -5.57 -1.23
C ALA A 107 3.46 -4.38 -0.99
N TYR A 108 3.21 -3.61 -2.03
CA TYR A 108 2.40 -2.39 -1.95
C TYR A 108 1.58 -2.19 -3.23
N THR A 109 0.76 -1.15 -3.26
CA THR A 109 0.04 -0.77 -4.46
C THR A 109 0.58 0.56 -4.98
N SER A 110 1.23 0.51 -6.14
CA SER A 110 1.78 1.65 -6.86
C SER A 110 0.67 2.53 -7.44
N PHE A 111 0.87 3.83 -7.40
CA PHE A 111 -0.05 4.83 -7.94
C PHE A 111 0.35 5.22 -9.36
N VAL A 112 -0.27 4.61 -10.37
CA VAL A 112 -0.04 4.98 -11.77
C VAL A 112 -0.85 6.23 -12.13
N ASN A 113 -2.15 6.20 -11.85
CA ASN A 113 -3.07 7.33 -12.01
C ASN A 113 -4.34 7.10 -11.19
N THR A 114 -5.28 8.06 -11.23
CA THR A 114 -6.52 8.00 -10.44
C THR A 114 -7.38 6.77 -10.72
N LEU A 115 -7.31 6.20 -11.91
CA LEU A 115 -8.12 5.03 -12.31
C LEU A 115 -7.35 3.72 -12.24
N GLN A 116 -6.01 3.78 -12.21
CA GLN A 116 -5.14 2.62 -12.31
C GLN A 116 -4.15 2.61 -11.15
N GLN A 117 -4.23 1.57 -10.33
CA GLN A 117 -3.31 1.27 -9.23
C GLN A 117 -2.85 -0.17 -9.40
N GLU A 118 -1.54 -0.39 -9.36
CA GLU A 118 -0.93 -1.69 -9.63
C GLU A 118 -0.25 -2.26 -8.38
N PRO A 119 -0.56 -3.51 -7.99
CA PRO A 119 0.14 -4.15 -6.88
C PRO A 119 1.51 -4.61 -7.35
N GLU A 120 2.54 -4.29 -6.56
CA GLU A 120 3.93 -4.62 -6.85
C GLU A 120 4.64 -5.16 -5.61
N ILE A 121 5.72 -5.92 -5.85
CA ILE A 121 6.70 -6.29 -4.83
C ILE A 121 8.04 -5.74 -5.24
N VAL A 122 8.63 -4.92 -4.40
CA VAL A 122 9.94 -4.31 -4.62
C VAL A 122 10.91 -4.80 -3.55
N GLN A 123 12.07 -5.30 -3.96
CA GLN A 123 13.15 -5.64 -3.03
C GLN A 123 13.89 -4.38 -2.62
N LEU A 124 14.02 -4.16 -1.31
CA LEU A 124 14.78 -3.05 -0.74
C LEU A 124 16.16 -3.48 -0.27
N LEU A 125 16.29 -4.66 0.28
CA LEU A 125 17.56 -5.20 0.80
C LEU A 125 17.75 -6.68 0.37
N PRO A 126 18.99 -7.10 0.13
CA PRO A 126 20.20 -6.29 0.03
C PRO A 126 20.17 -5.37 -1.20
N PHE A 127 20.99 -4.32 -1.20
CA PHE A 127 21.22 -3.53 -2.42
C PHE A 127 22.05 -4.35 -3.41
N SER A 128 21.67 -4.30 -4.70
CA SER A 128 22.42 -5.02 -5.75
C SER A 128 23.85 -4.49 -5.86
N ASP A 129 24.00 -3.17 -5.85
CA ASP A 129 25.27 -2.45 -5.82
C ASP A 129 25.05 -0.98 -5.43
N LEU A 130 26.16 -0.29 -5.14
CA LEU A 130 26.15 1.12 -4.80
C LEU A 130 25.74 1.99 -5.99
N GLU A 131 26.07 1.58 -7.22
CA GLU A 131 25.73 2.33 -8.43
C GLU A 131 24.23 2.36 -8.66
N THR A 132 23.55 1.25 -8.47
CA THR A 132 22.08 1.16 -8.57
C THR A 132 21.40 2.05 -7.51
N MET A 133 21.89 2.04 -6.27
CA MET A 133 21.39 2.92 -5.22
C MET A 133 21.59 4.40 -5.59
N LEU A 134 22.79 4.78 -6.05
CA LEU A 134 23.09 6.14 -6.46
C LEU A 134 22.29 6.55 -7.70
N ALA A 135 22.10 5.67 -8.68
CA ALA A 135 21.28 5.94 -9.86
C ALA A 135 19.82 6.23 -9.48
N THR A 136 19.27 5.48 -8.52
CA THR A 136 17.91 5.72 -7.99
C THR A 136 17.83 7.06 -7.28
N LEU A 137 18.82 7.41 -6.46
CA LEU A 137 18.92 8.71 -5.80
C LEU A 137 19.01 9.85 -6.81
N HIS A 138 19.87 9.73 -7.84
CA HIS A 138 20.02 10.73 -8.89
C HIS A 138 18.74 10.91 -9.72
N ALA A 139 18.02 9.83 -10.03
CA ALA A 139 16.77 9.90 -10.77
C ALA A 139 15.66 10.65 -9.98
N ARG A 140 15.71 10.60 -8.66
CA ARG A 140 14.70 11.24 -7.78
C ARG A 140 15.07 12.64 -7.35
N PHE A 141 16.34 12.89 -7.04
CA PHE A 141 16.82 14.15 -6.45
C PHE A 141 17.62 15.00 -7.43
N GLY A 142 17.83 14.54 -8.63
CA GLY A 142 18.72 15.15 -9.63
C GLY A 142 20.17 14.73 -9.45
N SER A 143 20.93 14.76 -10.54
CA SER A 143 22.36 14.58 -10.49
C SER A 143 23.03 15.80 -9.81
N PRO A 144 24.09 15.61 -9.03
CA PRO A 144 24.90 16.74 -8.57
C PRO A 144 25.40 17.51 -9.80
N ASP A 145 25.46 18.85 -9.70
CA ASP A 145 25.98 19.67 -10.78
C ASP A 145 27.32 19.12 -11.26
N ASP A 146 27.48 19.02 -12.60
CA ASP A 146 28.70 18.50 -13.24
C ASP A 146 29.98 19.24 -12.81
N GLU A 147 29.89 20.43 -12.23
CA GLU A 147 30.99 21.20 -11.66
C GLU A 147 31.57 20.55 -10.41
N ILE A 148 30.74 19.91 -9.57
CA ILE A 148 31.22 19.20 -8.35
C ILE A 148 31.96 17.91 -8.75
N ALA A 149 31.52 17.24 -9.79
CA ALA A 149 32.16 16.01 -10.29
C ALA A 149 33.56 16.25 -10.91
N LYS A 150 33.88 17.48 -11.31
CA LYS A 150 35.16 17.89 -11.89
C LYS A 150 36.18 18.40 -10.87
N ASP A 151 35.78 18.54 -9.62
CA ASP A 151 36.67 19.00 -8.56
C ASP A 151 37.62 17.85 -8.16
N SER A 152 38.89 17.97 -8.56
CA SER A 152 39.93 16.98 -8.28
C SER A 152 40.54 17.10 -6.87
N ARG A 153 39.92 17.92 -5.99
CA ARG A 153 40.37 18.02 -4.61
C ARG A 153 40.12 16.71 -3.86
N GLU A 154 41.08 16.33 -3.06
CA GLU A 154 40.97 15.15 -2.20
C GLU A 154 39.91 15.44 -1.12
N ILE A 155 38.75 14.69 -1.21
CA ILE A 155 37.66 14.85 -0.26
C ILE A 155 38.00 14.05 0.99
N LEU A 156 38.17 14.73 2.11
CA LEU A 156 38.35 14.11 3.42
C LEU A 156 36.98 13.73 3.98
N PHE A 157 36.78 12.43 4.25
CA PHE A 157 35.56 11.91 4.86
C PHE A 157 35.76 11.77 6.38
N GLU A 158 34.92 12.48 7.17
CA GLU A 158 34.82 12.31 8.60
C GLU A 158 33.36 11.97 9.00
N PRO A 159 33.10 10.88 9.74
CA PRO A 159 34.04 9.90 10.29
C PRO A 159 34.73 9.05 9.20
N GLY A 160 34.48 8.00 8.76
CA GLY A 160 35.09 7.21 7.69
C GLY A 160 34.12 6.94 6.55
N ARG A 161 34.61 6.63 5.35
CA ARG A 161 33.75 6.29 4.18
C ARG A 161 32.76 5.17 4.50
N GLY A 162 33.16 4.15 5.25
CA GLY A 162 32.30 3.01 5.61
C GLY A 162 31.17 3.39 6.56
N GLU A 163 31.45 4.27 7.54
CA GLU A 163 30.43 4.73 8.49
C GLU A 163 29.40 5.64 7.79
N ILE A 164 29.87 6.53 6.92
CA ILE A 164 28.99 7.38 6.10
C ILE A 164 28.11 6.54 5.18
N LEU A 165 28.65 5.48 4.56
CA LEU A 165 27.89 4.59 3.69
C LEU A 165 26.80 3.83 4.45
N ALA A 166 27.09 3.35 5.67
CA ALA A 166 26.12 2.70 6.53
C ALA A 166 24.94 3.61 6.90
N ASP A 167 25.27 4.84 7.31
CA ASP A 167 24.27 5.84 7.66
C ASP A 167 23.43 6.25 6.46
N LEU A 168 24.07 6.43 5.30
CA LEU A 168 23.38 6.74 4.04
C LEU A 168 22.45 5.61 3.61
N ALA A 169 22.90 4.36 3.65
CA ALA A 169 22.10 3.20 3.33
C ALA A 169 20.87 3.08 4.26
N SER A 170 21.08 3.26 5.57
CA SER A 170 19.98 3.28 6.55
C SER A 170 18.98 4.41 6.29
N LEU A 171 19.48 5.60 5.96
CA LEU A 171 18.64 6.76 5.62
C LEU A 171 17.85 6.51 4.34
N TYR A 172 18.49 5.92 3.32
CA TYR A 172 17.84 5.57 2.07
C TYR A 172 16.68 4.60 2.29
N VAL A 173 16.88 3.50 3.03
CA VAL A 173 15.82 2.54 3.33
C VAL A 173 14.65 3.22 4.07
N LYS A 174 14.95 4.10 5.04
CA LYS A 174 13.93 4.87 5.75
C LYS A 174 13.10 5.74 4.81
N GLN A 175 13.77 6.43 3.91
CA GLN A 175 13.13 7.31 2.93
C GLN A 175 12.30 6.50 1.92
N GLU A 176 12.83 5.38 1.46
CA GLU A 176 12.16 4.51 0.49
C GLU A 176 10.87 3.92 1.07
N ILE A 177 10.93 3.32 2.24
CA ILE A 177 9.73 2.77 2.89
C ILE A 177 8.70 3.87 3.17
N TYR A 178 9.15 5.06 3.58
CA TYR A 178 8.25 6.20 3.77
C TYR A 178 7.52 6.58 2.48
N GLN A 179 8.25 6.65 1.38
CA GLN A 179 7.68 6.93 0.07
C GLN A 179 6.66 5.86 -0.36
N LEU A 180 6.99 4.58 -0.22
CA LEU A 180 6.09 3.48 -0.58
C LEU A 180 4.80 3.49 0.26
N ILE A 181 4.88 3.87 1.53
CA ILE A 181 3.70 4.05 2.38
C ILE A 181 2.83 5.21 1.87
N LEU A 182 3.42 6.36 1.53
CA LEU A 182 2.67 7.49 0.99
C LEU A 182 2.02 7.16 -0.36
N GLU A 183 2.74 6.46 -1.22
CA GLU A 183 2.23 6.02 -2.52
C GLU A 183 1.08 5.03 -2.37
N SER A 184 1.20 4.07 -1.46
CA SER A 184 0.13 3.13 -1.12
C SER A 184 -1.11 3.85 -0.58
N GLN A 185 -0.94 4.88 0.26
CA GLN A 185 -2.05 5.70 0.76
C GLN A 185 -2.70 6.53 -0.36
N ALA A 186 -1.92 7.11 -1.27
CA ALA A 186 -2.46 7.81 -2.44
C ALA A 186 -3.31 6.88 -3.32
N SER A 187 -2.83 5.65 -3.53
CA SER A 187 -3.55 4.59 -4.24
C SER A 187 -4.85 4.22 -3.52
N GLU A 188 -4.82 4.09 -2.19
CA GLU A 188 -6.01 3.81 -1.37
C GLU A 188 -7.06 4.90 -1.50
N HIS A 189 -6.67 6.18 -1.35
CA HIS A 189 -7.59 7.30 -1.45
C HIS A 189 -8.21 7.41 -2.84
N SER A 190 -7.42 7.20 -3.89
CA SER A 190 -7.88 7.24 -5.27
C SER A 190 -8.86 6.11 -5.57
N ALA A 191 -8.51 4.87 -5.22
CA ALA A 191 -9.39 3.72 -5.41
C ALA A 191 -10.71 3.88 -4.65
N ARG A 192 -10.67 4.42 -3.43
CA ARG A 192 -11.87 4.70 -2.64
C ARG A 192 -12.72 5.77 -3.29
N MET A 193 -12.15 6.85 -3.80
CA MET A 193 -12.87 7.91 -4.50
C MET A 193 -13.64 7.34 -5.71
N VAL A 194 -12.99 6.54 -6.55
CA VAL A 194 -13.62 5.90 -7.70
C VAL A 194 -14.73 4.93 -7.28
N ALA A 195 -14.46 4.09 -6.28
CA ALA A 195 -15.46 3.13 -5.77
C ALA A 195 -16.69 3.83 -5.21
N MET A 196 -16.53 4.93 -4.47
CA MET A 196 -17.62 5.69 -3.91
C MET A 196 -18.40 6.45 -4.98
N LYS A 197 -17.73 6.98 -6.00
CA LYS A 197 -18.42 7.59 -7.15
C LYS A 197 -19.32 6.57 -7.83
N ASN A 198 -18.78 5.40 -8.18
CA ASN A 198 -19.57 4.35 -8.81
C ASN A 198 -20.75 3.89 -7.93
N ALA A 199 -20.55 3.80 -6.63
CA ALA A 199 -21.62 3.45 -5.68
C ALA A 199 -22.74 4.52 -5.65
N THR A 200 -22.37 5.80 -5.71
CA THR A 200 -23.32 6.91 -5.75
C THR A 200 -24.13 6.91 -7.03
N ASP A 201 -23.47 6.70 -8.17
CA ASP A 201 -24.13 6.64 -9.48
C ASP A 201 -25.13 5.47 -9.54
N ASN A 202 -24.71 4.29 -9.06
CA ASN A 202 -25.58 3.10 -8.99
C ASN A 202 -26.76 3.33 -8.02
N ALA A 203 -26.55 3.99 -6.89
CA ALA A 203 -27.64 4.32 -5.96
C ALA A 203 -28.64 5.29 -6.58
N GLY A 204 -28.19 6.29 -7.35
CA GLY A 204 -29.04 7.18 -8.10
C GLY A 204 -29.95 6.43 -9.07
N ASN A 205 -29.38 5.58 -9.92
CA ASN A 205 -30.12 4.78 -10.87
C ASN A 205 -31.18 3.89 -10.16
N LEU A 206 -30.82 3.28 -9.03
CA LEU A 206 -31.74 2.46 -8.24
C LEU A 206 -32.91 3.29 -7.67
N VAL A 207 -32.66 4.52 -7.21
CA VAL A 207 -33.70 5.44 -6.73
C VAL A 207 -34.67 5.78 -7.85
N ASP A 208 -34.18 6.07 -9.05
CA ASP A 208 -35.00 6.39 -10.21
C ASP A 208 -35.88 5.18 -10.60
N ASP A 209 -35.33 3.98 -10.66
CA ASP A 209 -36.08 2.75 -10.95
C ASP A 209 -37.15 2.46 -9.89
N LEU A 210 -36.82 2.59 -8.63
CA LEU A 210 -37.78 2.40 -7.52
C LEU A 210 -38.88 3.46 -7.55
N THR A 211 -38.55 4.69 -7.88
CA THR A 211 -39.54 5.77 -8.02
C THR A 211 -40.50 5.48 -9.15
N LEU A 212 -40.03 4.97 -10.27
CA LEU A 212 -40.86 4.56 -11.38
C LEU A 212 -41.81 3.41 -10.98
N GLN A 213 -41.28 2.38 -10.32
CA GLN A 213 -42.09 1.26 -9.83
C GLN A 213 -43.16 1.71 -8.83
N TYR A 214 -42.79 2.58 -7.88
CA TYR A 214 -43.72 3.14 -6.90
C TYR A 214 -44.87 3.92 -7.60
N ASN A 215 -44.54 4.78 -8.54
CA ASN A 215 -45.55 5.54 -9.26
C ASN A 215 -46.51 4.65 -10.09
N ARG A 216 -45.97 3.58 -10.71
CA ARG A 216 -46.82 2.57 -11.40
C ARG A 216 -47.73 1.85 -10.42
N ALA A 217 -47.22 1.38 -9.28
CA ALA A 217 -48.00 0.71 -8.27
C ALA A 217 -49.09 1.64 -7.68
N ARG A 218 -48.72 2.89 -7.40
CA ARG A 218 -49.66 3.91 -6.93
C ARG A 218 -50.79 4.15 -7.95
N GLN A 219 -50.47 4.31 -9.21
CA GLN A 219 -51.48 4.51 -10.26
C GLN A 219 -52.40 3.29 -10.39
N ALA A 220 -51.86 2.09 -10.31
CA ALA A 220 -52.66 0.85 -10.34
C ALA A 220 -53.59 0.76 -9.14
N ALA A 221 -53.12 1.11 -7.91
CA ALA A 221 -53.95 1.12 -6.71
C ALA A 221 -55.11 2.14 -6.82
N ILE A 222 -54.81 3.37 -7.25
CA ILE A 222 -55.82 4.40 -7.48
C ILE A 222 -56.84 3.97 -8.49
N THR A 223 -56.39 3.34 -9.61
CA THR A 223 -57.29 2.84 -10.67
C THR A 223 -58.21 1.74 -10.13
N GLN A 224 -57.65 0.84 -9.29
CA GLN A 224 -58.42 -0.25 -8.65
C GLN A 224 -59.49 0.33 -7.71
N GLU A 225 -59.16 1.29 -6.87
CA GLU A 225 -60.08 1.98 -5.97
C GLU A 225 -61.22 2.67 -6.72
N ILE A 226 -60.92 3.35 -7.84
CA ILE A 226 -61.93 3.97 -8.73
C ILE A 226 -62.88 2.94 -9.33
N ILE A 227 -62.35 1.81 -9.77
CA ILE A 227 -63.17 0.70 -10.34
C ILE A 227 -64.11 0.13 -9.25
N GLU A 228 -63.60 -0.12 -8.06
CA GLU A 228 -64.39 -0.62 -6.93
C GLU A 228 -65.50 0.34 -6.52
N LEU A 229 -65.21 1.62 -6.42
CA LEU A 229 -66.18 2.67 -6.13
C LEU A 229 -67.24 2.77 -7.23
N SER A 230 -66.84 2.70 -8.52
CA SER A 230 -67.80 2.71 -9.64
C SER A 230 -68.71 1.50 -9.61
N ALA A 231 -68.14 0.30 -9.35
CA ALA A 231 -68.93 -0.95 -9.28
C ALA A 231 -69.94 -0.92 -8.12
N ALA A 232 -69.54 -0.37 -6.95
CA ALA A 232 -70.45 -0.21 -5.80
C ALA A 232 -71.60 0.77 -6.12
N ALA A 233 -71.31 1.88 -6.81
CA ALA A 233 -72.35 2.86 -7.19
C ALA A 233 -73.36 2.26 -8.22
N PHE A 234 -72.98 1.33 -9.05
CA PHE A 234 -73.90 0.65 -9.95
C PHE A 234 -74.78 -0.40 -9.23
N THR A 235 -74.36 -0.96 -8.14
CA THR A 235 -75.11 -1.94 -7.35
C THR A 235 -76.13 -1.31 -6.40
N ASP A 236 -75.90 -0.10 -5.92
CA ASP A 236 -76.82 0.63 -5.01
C ASP A 236 -77.92 1.40 -5.79
N GLY A 237 -77.86 1.50 -7.12
CA GLY A 237 -78.82 2.20 -7.98
C GLY A 237 -79.84 1.31 -8.71
N ALA A 238 -79.87 -0.03 -8.41
CA ALA A 238 -80.83 -0.99 -8.95
C ALA A 238 -81.71 -1.51 -7.81
#